data_57683a6a73072e1f1dd319436f563be1
#
_entry.id   57683a6a73072e1f1dd319436f563be1
#
_cell.length_a   1.000
_cell.length_b   1.000
_cell.length_c   1.000
_cell.angle_alpha   90.00
_cell.angle_beta   90.00
_cell.angle_gamma   90.00
#
_symmetry.space_group_name_H-M   'P 1'
#
loop_
_entity.id
_entity.type
_entity.pdbx_description
1 polymer ?
#
loop_
_entity_poly.entity_id
_entity_poly.type
_entity_poly.pdbx_seq_one_letter_code
_entity_poly.pdbx_strand_id
1 'polypeptide(L)'
;ITTGTELIRRVDSGKGYALTCPLITKSDGTKFGKTEGGNIWLDPNKTSVFKFYQYWLNTSDLDAEKYIKIFTFLNEKEIADFVNKHKSEPHKRLLQKVLAKEITIIVHSINSFKQAEQASSILYSKTFKQDIELIDESTFLDVFEGVPFVEINKADLLNGIDMISALSSKTDFLNSNSEARRAIKENSVSINKSKVKEDYLIQTKDLINDKYVIIN
;
A
#
# COMPACT_ATOMS: atom_id res chain seq x y z
N ILE A 1 -9.92 32.38 12.94
CA ILE A 1 -10.23 33.41 11.90
C ILE A 1 -10.93 34.61 12.53
N THR A 2 -11.91 34.42 13.42
CA THR A 2 -12.57 35.52 14.13
C THR A 2 -11.59 36.45 14.87
N THR A 3 -10.53 35.91 15.45
CA THR A 3 -9.45 36.71 16.07
C THR A 3 -8.76 37.63 15.08
N GLY A 4 -8.53 37.16 13.84
CA GLY A 4 -7.93 37.96 12.78
C GLY A 4 -8.81 39.11 12.31
N THR A 5 -10.12 38.88 12.15
CA THR A 5 -11.07 39.92 11.77
C THR A 5 -11.20 40.99 12.87
N GLU A 6 -11.16 40.58 14.15
CA GLU A 6 -11.21 41.48 15.29
C GLU A 6 -9.89 42.29 15.41
N LEU A 7 -8.73 41.69 15.11
CA LEU A 7 -7.45 42.38 15.09
C LEU A 7 -7.43 43.49 14.02
N ILE A 8 -7.89 43.17 12.81
CA ILE A 8 -8.03 44.16 11.72
C ILE A 8 -8.89 45.33 12.18
N ARG A 9 -10.03 45.04 12.79
CA ARG A 9 -10.94 46.08 13.30
C ARG A 9 -10.28 46.97 14.35
N ARG A 10 -9.47 46.43 15.28
CA ARG A 10 -8.86 47.15 16.36
C ARG A 10 -7.63 47.98 15.92
N VAL A 11 -6.80 47.40 15.05
CA VAL A 11 -5.54 48.02 14.63
C VAL A 11 -5.76 49.04 13.52
N ASP A 12 -6.49 48.64 12.45
CA ASP A 12 -6.63 49.44 11.26
C ASP A 12 -8.00 50.13 11.17
N SER A 13 -8.89 49.96 12.12
CA SER A 13 -10.29 50.34 12.05
C SER A 13 -10.99 49.85 10.78
N GLY A 14 -10.40 48.84 10.16
CA GLY A 14 -10.87 48.24 8.90
C GLY A 14 -11.97 47.21 9.13
N LYS A 15 -12.63 46.81 8.03
CA LYS A 15 -13.64 45.73 8.03
C LYS A 15 -13.07 44.51 7.33
N GLY A 16 -12.77 43.46 8.11
CA GLY A 16 -12.34 42.16 7.62
C GLY A 16 -13.54 41.23 7.34
N TYR A 17 -13.43 40.44 6.28
CA TYR A 17 -14.39 39.37 5.97
C TYR A 17 -13.70 38.02 6.10
N ALA A 18 -14.37 37.03 6.68
CA ALA A 18 -13.85 35.67 6.83
C ALA A 18 -14.64 34.68 5.99
N LEU A 19 -13.93 33.90 5.18
CA LEU A 19 -14.47 32.74 4.48
C LEU A 19 -13.79 31.49 5.02
N THR A 20 -14.57 30.49 5.40
CA THR A 20 -14.05 29.22 5.94
C THR A 20 -14.73 28.03 5.27
N CYS A 21 -13.99 26.93 5.13
CA CYS A 21 -14.56 25.64 4.80
C CYS A 21 -14.73 24.78 6.04
N PRO A 22 -15.73 23.90 6.09
CA PRO A 22 -15.86 22.91 7.18
C PRO A 22 -14.62 22.05 7.30
N LEU A 23 -14.28 21.65 8.53
CA LEU A 23 -13.19 20.73 8.77
C LEU A 23 -13.49 19.37 8.13
N ILE A 24 -12.54 18.85 7.35
CA ILE A 24 -12.62 17.50 6.81
C ILE A 24 -12.30 16.51 7.93
N THR A 25 -13.24 15.63 8.22
CA THR A 25 -13.11 14.55 9.21
C THR A 25 -13.35 13.20 8.55
N LYS A 26 -12.82 12.14 9.15
CA LYS A 26 -13.19 10.77 8.81
C LYS A 26 -14.60 10.45 9.31
N SER A 27 -15.18 9.35 8.86
CA SER A 27 -16.49 8.85 9.29
C SER A 27 -16.55 8.51 10.78
N ASP A 28 -15.41 8.18 11.40
CA ASP A 28 -15.25 7.95 12.83
C ASP A 28 -15.15 9.25 13.67
N GLY A 29 -15.24 10.41 13.03
CA GLY A 29 -15.13 11.73 13.67
C GLY A 29 -13.69 12.22 13.89
N THR A 30 -12.68 11.42 13.61
CA THR A 30 -11.28 11.83 13.73
C THR A 30 -10.86 12.81 12.61
N LYS A 31 -9.80 13.57 12.86
CA LYS A 31 -9.31 14.53 11.85
C LYS A 31 -8.70 13.81 10.66
N PHE A 32 -9.08 14.25 9.46
CA PHE A 32 -8.45 13.79 8.23
C PHE A 32 -6.94 14.08 8.21
N GLY A 33 -6.14 13.18 7.62
CA GLY A 33 -4.69 13.34 7.47
C GLY A 33 -3.86 12.91 8.67
N LYS A 34 -4.48 12.55 9.81
CA LYS A 34 -3.78 11.90 10.94
C LYS A 34 -4.06 10.42 10.95
N THR A 35 -3.01 9.60 10.88
CA THR A 35 -3.07 8.14 10.98
C THR A 35 -2.24 7.67 12.16
N GLU A 36 -2.47 6.46 12.65
CA GLU A 36 -1.63 5.85 13.70
C GLU A 36 -0.18 5.69 13.24
N GLY A 37 0.05 5.52 11.93
CA GLY A 37 1.38 5.46 11.30
C GLY A 37 1.98 6.82 10.88
N GLY A 38 1.36 7.96 11.26
CA GLY A 38 1.84 9.29 10.89
C GLY A 38 1.00 9.99 9.81
N ASN A 39 1.55 11.07 9.24
CA ASN A 39 0.88 11.84 8.19
C ASN A 39 1.17 11.24 6.81
N ILE A 40 0.18 11.31 5.93
CA ILE A 40 0.38 11.03 4.49
C ILE A 40 0.81 12.34 3.81
N TRP A 41 2.03 12.34 3.31
CA TRP A 41 2.63 13.50 2.66
C TRP A 41 2.39 13.48 1.15
N LEU A 42 2.26 14.66 0.55
CA LEU A 42 2.20 14.82 -0.90
C LEU A 42 3.59 14.68 -1.56
N ASP A 43 4.65 14.91 -0.77
CA ASP A 43 6.04 14.77 -1.20
C ASP A 43 6.41 13.27 -1.29
N PRO A 44 6.78 12.75 -2.49
CA PRO A 44 7.08 11.34 -2.69
C PRO A 44 8.35 10.86 -1.93
N ASN A 45 9.21 11.80 -1.48
CA ASN A 45 10.35 11.45 -0.64
C ASN A 45 9.98 11.18 0.83
N LYS A 46 8.78 11.61 1.26
CA LYS A 46 8.27 11.40 2.63
C LYS A 46 7.21 10.33 2.71
N THR A 47 6.38 10.21 1.68
CA THR A 47 5.41 9.14 1.50
C THR A 47 5.49 8.69 0.06
N SER A 48 5.95 7.48 -0.19
CA SER A 48 6.06 6.97 -1.57
C SER A 48 4.71 6.98 -2.28
N VAL A 49 4.74 7.04 -3.61
CA VAL A 49 3.52 7.05 -4.42
C VAL A 49 2.69 5.79 -4.18
N PHE A 50 3.35 4.64 -3.96
CA PHE A 50 2.66 3.40 -3.63
C PHE A 50 1.89 3.50 -2.29
N LYS A 51 2.53 3.96 -1.21
CA LYS A 51 1.89 4.18 0.09
C LYS A 51 0.77 5.22 0.01
N PHE A 52 0.99 6.29 -0.75
CA PHE A 52 -0.02 7.31 -1.02
C PHE A 52 -1.25 6.71 -1.71
N TYR A 53 -1.06 5.92 -2.77
CA TYR A 53 -2.12 5.22 -3.47
C TYR A 53 -2.87 4.23 -2.56
N GLN A 54 -2.13 3.42 -1.78
CA GLN A 54 -2.70 2.46 -0.83
C GLN A 54 -3.55 3.14 0.26
N TYR A 55 -3.12 4.29 0.74
CA TYR A 55 -3.90 5.06 1.72
C TYR A 55 -5.31 5.37 1.20
N TRP A 56 -5.43 5.87 -0.01
CA TRP A 56 -6.71 6.19 -0.63
C TRP A 56 -7.50 4.93 -0.99
N LEU A 57 -6.81 3.91 -1.46
CA LEU A 57 -7.42 2.61 -1.77
C LEU A 57 -8.02 1.96 -0.51
N ASN A 58 -7.44 2.15 0.67
CA ASN A 58 -7.88 1.57 1.94
C ASN A 58 -8.90 2.42 2.70
N THR A 59 -9.39 3.49 2.11
CA THR A 59 -10.44 4.34 2.69
C THR A 59 -11.75 3.55 2.89
N SER A 60 -12.50 3.86 3.96
CA SER A 60 -13.81 3.26 4.21
C SER A 60 -14.82 3.66 3.13
N ASP A 61 -15.90 2.90 2.95
CA ASP A 61 -16.93 3.20 1.94
C ASP A 61 -17.58 4.57 2.19
N LEU A 62 -17.87 4.89 3.45
CA LEU A 62 -18.46 6.17 3.84
C LEU A 62 -17.52 7.34 3.57
N ASP A 63 -16.25 7.17 3.88
CA ASP A 63 -15.25 8.20 3.61
C ASP A 63 -14.99 8.36 2.11
N ALA A 64 -14.93 7.26 1.36
CA ALA A 64 -14.74 7.30 -0.08
C ALA A 64 -15.85 8.08 -0.79
N GLU A 65 -17.13 7.89 -0.39
CA GLU A 65 -18.26 8.64 -0.94
C GLU A 65 -18.19 10.13 -0.61
N LYS A 66 -17.64 10.50 0.56
CA LYS A 66 -17.42 11.88 0.94
C LYS A 66 -16.22 12.49 0.19
N TYR A 67 -15.11 11.76 0.15
CA TYR A 67 -13.83 12.28 -0.36
C TYR A 67 -13.78 12.40 -1.88
N ILE A 68 -14.48 11.55 -2.63
CA ILE A 68 -14.55 11.67 -4.07
C ILE A 68 -15.14 13.01 -4.52
N LYS A 69 -16.09 13.56 -3.74
CA LYS A 69 -16.71 14.87 -3.97
C LYS A 69 -15.79 16.04 -3.65
N ILE A 70 -14.82 15.84 -2.74
CA ILE A 70 -13.95 16.89 -2.22
C ILE A 70 -12.61 16.94 -2.96
N PHE A 71 -12.04 15.78 -3.27
CA PHE A 71 -10.65 15.64 -3.72
C PHE A 71 -10.50 15.29 -5.20
N THR A 72 -11.59 15.17 -5.96
CA THR A 72 -11.51 14.91 -7.40
C THR A 72 -12.16 16.02 -8.22
N PHE A 73 -11.81 16.06 -9.50
CA PHE A 73 -12.44 16.96 -10.47
C PHE A 73 -13.57 16.30 -11.28
N LEU A 74 -14.04 15.14 -10.83
CA LEU A 74 -15.17 14.45 -11.43
C LEU A 74 -16.45 15.29 -11.29
N ASN A 75 -17.28 15.28 -12.32
CA ASN A 75 -18.56 15.96 -12.25
C ASN A 75 -19.60 15.18 -11.43
N GLU A 76 -20.68 15.85 -11.04
CA GLU A 76 -21.72 15.28 -10.17
C GLU A 76 -22.33 13.99 -10.73
N LYS A 77 -22.54 13.94 -12.06
CA LYS A 77 -23.12 12.76 -12.72
C LYS A 77 -22.17 11.57 -12.67
N GLU A 78 -20.89 11.76 -12.96
CA GLU A 78 -19.87 10.72 -12.87
C GLU A 78 -19.76 10.17 -11.43
N ILE A 79 -19.76 11.07 -10.44
CA ILE A 79 -19.73 10.69 -9.03
C ILE A 79 -20.97 9.86 -8.66
N ALA A 80 -22.15 10.29 -9.07
CA ALA A 80 -23.40 9.57 -8.79
C ALA A 80 -23.37 8.16 -9.42
N ASP A 81 -22.88 8.02 -10.65
CA ASP A 81 -22.76 6.75 -11.34
C ASP A 81 -21.78 5.80 -10.62
N PHE A 82 -20.63 6.30 -10.15
CA PHE A 82 -19.67 5.50 -9.39
C PHE A 82 -20.22 5.09 -8.03
N VAL A 83 -20.90 5.99 -7.31
CA VAL A 83 -21.54 5.68 -6.02
C VAL A 83 -22.61 4.60 -6.19
N ASN A 84 -23.46 4.70 -7.20
CA ASN A 84 -24.51 3.71 -7.46
C ASN A 84 -23.94 2.34 -7.82
N LYS A 85 -22.91 2.28 -8.67
CA LYS A 85 -22.20 1.04 -9.00
C LYS A 85 -21.51 0.44 -7.78
N HIS A 86 -20.89 1.25 -6.95
CA HIS A 86 -20.25 0.80 -5.72
C HIS A 86 -21.27 0.20 -4.74
N LYS A 87 -22.43 0.86 -4.55
CA LYS A 87 -23.50 0.36 -3.66
C LYS A 87 -24.07 -0.99 -4.11
N SER A 88 -24.07 -1.28 -5.40
CA SER A 88 -24.53 -2.60 -5.91
C SER A 88 -23.49 -3.70 -5.67
N GLU A 89 -22.19 -3.39 -5.69
CA GLU A 89 -21.09 -4.35 -5.56
C GLU A 89 -19.95 -3.80 -4.68
N PRO A 90 -20.18 -3.58 -3.37
CA PRO A 90 -19.21 -2.94 -2.48
C PRO A 90 -17.87 -3.69 -2.40
N HIS A 91 -17.92 -5.03 -2.47
CA HIS A 91 -16.74 -5.90 -2.41
C HIS A 91 -15.72 -5.64 -3.53
N LYS A 92 -16.13 -5.06 -4.66
CA LYS A 92 -15.22 -4.67 -5.76
C LYS A 92 -14.42 -3.40 -5.46
N ARG A 93 -14.80 -2.66 -4.42
CA ARG A 93 -14.14 -1.42 -3.97
C ARG A 93 -13.95 -0.40 -5.11
N LEU A 94 -14.94 -0.31 -6.01
CA LEU A 94 -14.84 0.54 -7.20
C LEU A 94 -14.63 2.00 -6.84
N LEU A 95 -15.35 2.49 -5.84
CA LEU A 95 -15.30 3.89 -5.42
C LEU A 95 -13.91 4.27 -4.89
N GLN A 96 -13.29 3.40 -4.06
CA GLN A 96 -11.94 3.58 -3.55
C GLN A 96 -10.90 3.54 -4.69
N LYS A 97 -11.07 2.64 -5.66
CA LYS A 97 -10.18 2.56 -6.82
C LYS A 97 -10.21 3.83 -7.65
N VAL A 98 -11.39 4.36 -7.91
CA VAL A 98 -11.56 5.63 -8.64
C VAL A 98 -10.95 6.78 -7.84
N LEU A 99 -11.26 6.88 -6.55
CA LEU A 99 -10.73 7.91 -5.67
C LEU A 99 -9.20 7.88 -5.63
N ALA A 100 -8.60 6.71 -5.38
CA ALA A 100 -7.15 6.54 -5.33
C ALA A 100 -6.47 6.88 -6.66
N LYS A 101 -7.07 6.45 -7.78
CA LYS A 101 -6.60 6.80 -9.13
C LYS A 101 -6.58 8.30 -9.35
N GLU A 102 -7.73 8.97 -9.20
CA GLU A 102 -7.87 10.39 -9.50
C GLU A 102 -6.91 11.24 -8.66
N ILE A 103 -6.84 10.99 -7.34
CA ILE A 103 -5.96 11.77 -6.45
C ILE A 103 -4.49 11.49 -6.74
N THR A 104 -4.11 10.24 -7.01
CA THR A 104 -2.71 9.93 -7.33
C THR A 104 -2.27 10.57 -8.64
N ILE A 105 -3.14 10.63 -9.63
CA ILE A 105 -2.86 11.33 -10.90
C ILE A 105 -2.71 12.83 -10.68
N ILE A 106 -3.59 13.45 -9.89
CA ILE A 106 -3.57 14.90 -9.60
C ILE A 106 -2.29 15.29 -8.87
N VAL A 107 -1.88 14.50 -7.85
CA VAL A 107 -0.75 14.87 -6.98
C VAL A 107 0.60 14.49 -7.59
N HIS A 108 0.69 13.36 -8.26
CA HIS A 108 1.94 12.82 -8.77
C HIS A 108 1.97 12.80 -10.30
N SER A 109 1.43 11.76 -10.93
CA SER A 109 1.28 11.66 -12.38
C SER A 109 0.50 10.40 -12.77
N ILE A 110 0.07 10.33 -14.04
CA ILE A 110 -0.53 9.12 -14.60
C ILE A 110 0.46 7.94 -14.64
N ASN A 111 1.75 8.19 -14.86
CA ASN A 111 2.77 7.14 -14.88
C ASN A 111 3.00 6.59 -13.48
N SER A 112 3.13 7.46 -12.48
CA SER A 112 3.27 7.08 -11.08
C SER A 112 2.05 6.30 -10.57
N PHE A 113 0.83 6.71 -10.97
CA PHE A 113 -0.38 5.93 -10.68
C PHE A 113 -0.31 4.52 -11.26
N LYS A 114 0.06 4.37 -12.55
CA LYS A 114 0.16 3.05 -13.20
C LYS A 114 1.16 2.14 -12.48
N GLN A 115 2.30 2.67 -12.07
CA GLN A 115 3.29 1.92 -11.29
C GLN A 115 2.73 1.47 -9.94
N ALA A 116 2.06 2.35 -9.19
CA ALA A 116 1.45 2.03 -7.91
C ALA A 116 0.30 1.01 -8.04
N GLU A 117 -0.53 1.15 -9.07
CA GLU A 117 -1.62 0.20 -9.39
C GLU A 117 -1.06 -1.17 -9.73
N GLN A 118 -0.03 -1.24 -10.60
CA GLN A 118 0.66 -2.47 -10.94
C GLN A 118 1.26 -3.13 -9.70
N ALA A 119 2.02 -2.40 -8.89
CA ALA A 119 2.59 -2.89 -7.63
C ALA A 119 1.50 -3.43 -6.69
N SER A 120 0.37 -2.74 -6.56
CA SER A 120 -0.77 -3.20 -5.77
C SER A 120 -1.37 -4.51 -6.28
N SER A 121 -1.39 -4.71 -7.60
CA SER A 121 -1.94 -5.92 -8.23
C SER A 121 -1.01 -7.13 -8.14
N ILE A 122 0.29 -6.91 -8.07
CA ILE A 122 1.32 -7.96 -8.06
C ILE A 122 1.11 -8.95 -6.92
N LEU A 123 0.76 -8.47 -5.72
CA LEU A 123 0.52 -9.33 -4.56
C LEU A 123 -0.57 -10.40 -4.80
N TYR A 124 -1.46 -10.16 -5.74
CA TYR A 124 -2.60 -11.06 -6.08
C TYR A 124 -2.45 -11.70 -7.47
N SER A 125 -1.34 -11.41 -8.18
CA SER A 125 -1.09 -11.92 -9.52
C SER A 125 -0.75 -13.41 -9.53
N LYS A 126 -1.19 -14.11 -10.58
CA LYS A 126 -0.76 -15.49 -10.87
C LYS A 126 0.65 -15.54 -11.49
N THR A 127 1.10 -14.43 -12.07
CA THR A 127 2.41 -14.24 -12.72
C THR A 127 3.36 -13.46 -11.81
N PHE A 128 3.19 -13.62 -10.50
CA PHE A 128 3.88 -12.86 -9.46
C PHE A 128 5.38 -12.66 -9.71
N LYS A 129 6.12 -13.73 -10.07
CA LYS A 129 7.57 -13.64 -10.26
C LYS A 129 7.95 -12.71 -11.41
N GLN A 130 7.22 -12.75 -12.51
CA GLN A 130 7.48 -11.92 -13.69
C GLN A 130 7.06 -10.47 -13.44
N ASP A 131 5.92 -10.28 -12.78
CA ASP A 131 5.37 -8.95 -12.52
C ASP A 131 6.21 -8.18 -11.50
N ILE A 132 6.76 -8.86 -10.48
CA ILE A 132 7.53 -8.23 -9.40
C ILE A 132 8.91 -7.75 -9.86
N GLU A 133 9.47 -8.37 -10.91
CA GLU A 133 10.74 -7.93 -11.53
C GLU A 133 10.58 -6.63 -12.33
N LEU A 134 9.34 -6.19 -12.60
CA LEU A 134 9.03 -4.96 -13.33
C LEU A 134 8.94 -3.72 -12.44
N ILE A 135 8.88 -3.88 -11.12
CA ILE A 135 8.83 -2.76 -10.18
C ILE A 135 10.24 -2.41 -9.69
N ASP A 136 10.45 -1.14 -9.41
CA ASP A 136 11.72 -0.68 -8.83
C ASP A 136 11.89 -1.15 -7.38
N GLU A 137 13.14 -1.16 -6.91
CA GLU A 137 13.49 -1.68 -5.58
C GLU A 137 12.79 -0.91 -4.44
N SER A 138 12.60 0.40 -4.59
CA SER A 138 11.95 1.21 -3.55
C SER A 138 10.47 0.83 -3.42
N THR A 139 9.79 0.64 -4.54
CA THR A 139 8.40 0.17 -4.56
C THR A 139 8.28 -1.27 -4.04
N PHE A 140 9.24 -2.15 -4.36
CA PHE A 140 9.31 -3.49 -3.80
C PHE A 140 9.38 -3.46 -2.27
N LEU A 141 10.29 -2.67 -1.70
CA LEU A 141 10.43 -2.54 -0.25
C LEU A 141 9.18 -1.97 0.41
N ASP A 142 8.50 -1.02 -0.23
CA ASP A 142 7.24 -0.47 0.25
C ASP A 142 6.09 -1.51 0.26
N VAL A 143 6.03 -2.35 -0.78
CA VAL A 143 5.04 -3.45 -0.86
C VAL A 143 5.19 -4.44 0.28
N PHE A 144 6.43 -4.70 0.71
CA PHE A 144 6.77 -5.62 1.79
C PHE A 144 7.09 -4.94 3.12
N GLU A 145 6.78 -3.65 3.27
CA GLU A 145 6.98 -2.95 4.54
C GLU A 145 6.22 -3.64 5.69
N GLY A 146 6.91 -3.84 6.80
CA GLY A 146 6.35 -4.52 7.99
C GLY A 146 6.30 -6.05 7.90
N VAL A 147 6.71 -6.65 6.78
CA VAL A 147 6.91 -8.09 6.68
C VAL A 147 8.24 -8.44 7.35
N PRO A 148 8.30 -9.45 8.24
CA PRO A 148 9.56 -9.91 8.82
C PRO A 148 10.57 -10.29 7.73
N PHE A 149 11.80 -9.85 7.86
CA PHE A 149 12.86 -10.19 6.93
C PHE A 149 14.16 -10.57 7.67
N VAL A 150 14.98 -11.36 7.02
CA VAL A 150 16.31 -11.75 7.49
C VAL A 150 17.30 -11.64 6.36
N GLU A 151 18.48 -11.09 6.65
CA GLU A 151 19.59 -11.02 5.70
C GLU A 151 20.41 -12.30 5.74
N ILE A 152 20.64 -12.92 4.59
CA ILE A 152 21.44 -14.13 4.43
C ILE A 152 22.58 -13.83 3.48
N ASN A 153 23.76 -14.44 3.73
CA ASN A 153 24.89 -14.28 2.84
C ASN A 153 24.59 -14.96 1.48
N LYS A 154 24.73 -14.22 0.37
CA LYS A 154 24.50 -14.73 -0.98
C LYS A 154 25.36 -15.98 -1.28
N ALA A 155 26.54 -16.11 -0.65
CA ALA A 155 27.39 -17.29 -0.80
C ALA A 155 26.73 -18.58 -0.33
N ASP A 156 25.83 -18.52 0.67
CA ASP A 156 25.10 -19.69 1.16
C ASP A 156 24.16 -20.27 0.09
N LEU A 157 23.67 -19.42 -0.83
CA LEU A 157 22.78 -19.83 -1.93
C LEU A 157 23.50 -20.58 -3.04
N LEU A 158 24.83 -20.49 -3.13
CA LEU A 158 25.60 -21.19 -4.16
C LEU A 158 25.50 -22.72 -4.00
N ASN A 159 25.44 -23.19 -2.77
CA ASN A 159 25.27 -24.61 -2.44
C ASN A 159 23.78 -25.00 -2.29
N GLY A 160 22.88 -24.04 -2.35
CA GLY A 160 21.47 -24.20 -2.04
C GLY A 160 21.18 -24.26 -0.54
N ILE A 161 20.09 -23.65 -0.12
CA ILE A 161 19.59 -23.70 1.27
C ILE A 161 18.38 -24.60 1.26
N ASP A 162 18.39 -25.66 2.07
CA ASP A 162 17.24 -26.55 2.24
C ASP A 162 16.08 -25.83 2.94
N MET A 163 14.85 -26.24 2.62
CA MET A 163 13.64 -25.58 3.09
C MET A 163 13.48 -25.59 4.61
N ILE A 164 13.94 -26.64 5.29
CA ILE A 164 13.82 -26.75 6.74
C ILE A 164 14.74 -25.72 7.40
N SER A 165 16.00 -25.67 6.95
CA SER A 165 16.96 -24.67 7.43
C SER A 165 16.54 -23.25 7.10
N ALA A 166 15.97 -23.03 5.92
CA ALA A 166 15.47 -21.72 5.51
C ALA A 166 14.34 -21.21 6.41
N LEU A 167 13.45 -22.10 6.86
CA LEU A 167 12.30 -21.73 7.71
C LEU A 167 12.65 -21.65 9.21
N SER A 168 13.72 -22.31 9.65
CA SER A 168 14.08 -22.39 11.07
C SER A 168 15.45 -21.77 11.35
N SER A 169 16.53 -22.54 11.24
CA SER A 169 17.86 -22.17 11.73
C SER A 169 18.51 -20.97 11.01
N LYS A 170 18.09 -20.63 9.79
CA LYS A 170 18.62 -19.49 9.03
C LYS A 170 17.81 -18.21 9.22
N THR A 171 16.52 -18.32 9.52
CA THR A 171 15.62 -17.14 9.56
C THR A 171 14.83 -17.00 10.85
N ASP A 172 14.75 -18.06 11.67
CA ASP A 172 13.89 -18.12 12.87
C ASP A 172 12.39 -17.80 12.59
N PHE A 173 11.93 -17.99 11.34
CA PHE A 173 10.52 -17.82 11.00
C PHE A 173 9.62 -18.85 11.67
N LEU A 174 10.15 -20.07 11.88
CA LEU A 174 9.53 -21.11 12.66
C LEU A 174 10.45 -21.56 13.79
N ASN A 175 9.86 -21.90 14.94
CA ASN A 175 10.61 -22.16 16.16
C ASN A 175 11.41 -23.48 16.14
N SER A 176 11.12 -24.39 15.21
CA SER A 176 11.79 -25.68 15.14
C SER A 176 11.75 -26.33 13.77
N ASN A 177 12.72 -27.24 13.53
CA ASN A 177 12.75 -28.06 12.32
C ASN A 177 11.50 -28.95 12.19
N SER A 178 10.91 -29.37 13.30
CA SER A 178 9.69 -30.21 13.31
C SER A 178 8.49 -29.41 12.82
N GLU A 179 8.40 -28.14 13.20
CA GLU A 179 7.38 -27.22 12.76
C GLU A 179 7.54 -26.90 11.26
N ALA A 180 8.79 -26.69 10.82
CA ALA A 180 9.10 -26.47 9.40
C ALA A 180 8.68 -27.67 8.53
N ARG A 181 9.01 -28.91 8.94
CA ARG A 181 8.58 -30.12 8.23
C ARG A 181 7.06 -30.24 8.16
N ARG A 182 6.35 -29.96 9.27
CA ARG A 182 4.89 -29.98 9.29
C ARG A 182 4.29 -28.98 8.32
N ALA A 183 4.77 -27.72 8.35
CA ALA A 183 4.31 -26.68 7.45
C ALA A 183 4.49 -27.05 5.96
N ILE A 184 5.65 -27.63 5.62
CA ILE A 184 5.92 -28.09 4.25
C ILE A 184 4.99 -29.26 3.87
N LYS A 185 4.82 -30.24 4.76
CA LYS A 185 3.96 -31.40 4.54
C LYS A 185 2.48 -31.02 4.37
N GLU A 186 2.03 -30.00 5.08
CA GLU A 186 0.69 -29.42 4.95
C GLU A 186 0.53 -28.56 3.71
N ASN A 187 1.56 -28.48 2.85
CA ASN A 187 1.59 -27.66 1.64
C ASN A 187 1.29 -26.17 1.91
N SER A 188 1.65 -25.67 3.11
CA SER A 188 1.44 -24.28 3.50
C SER A 188 2.56 -23.35 3.04
N VAL A 189 3.74 -23.89 2.67
CA VAL A 189 4.94 -23.14 2.29
C VAL A 189 5.02 -22.93 0.79
N SER A 190 5.44 -21.72 0.38
CA SER A 190 5.76 -21.40 -1.02
C SER A 190 6.97 -20.47 -1.10
N ILE A 191 7.76 -20.60 -2.17
CA ILE A 191 8.84 -19.69 -2.54
C ILE A 191 8.38 -18.86 -3.73
N ASN A 192 8.45 -17.54 -3.61
CA ASN A 192 8.00 -16.61 -4.65
C ASN A 192 6.59 -16.98 -5.17
N LYS A 193 5.69 -17.36 -4.24
CA LYS A 193 4.32 -17.88 -4.48
C LYS A 193 4.21 -19.22 -5.23
N SER A 194 5.31 -19.88 -5.54
CA SER A 194 5.31 -21.24 -6.08
C SER A 194 5.40 -22.24 -4.93
N LYS A 195 4.46 -23.18 -4.87
CA LYS A 195 4.49 -24.24 -3.85
C LYS A 195 5.74 -25.11 -3.99
N VAL A 196 6.36 -25.42 -2.87
CA VAL A 196 7.61 -26.19 -2.84
C VAL A 196 7.46 -27.42 -1.92
N LYS A 197 8.29 -28.43 -2.20
CA LYS A 197 8.37 -29.65 -1.40
C LYS A 197 9.60 -29.62 -0.48
N GLU A 198 9.72 -30.62 0.41
CA GLU A 198 10.81 -30.70 1.38
C GLU A 198 12.19 -30.83 0.73
N ASP A 199 12.28 -31.43 -0.45
CA ASP A 199 13.50 -31.62 -1.24
C ASP A 199 13.93 -30.39 -2.04
N TYR A 200 13.16 -29.29 -1.98
CA TYR A 200 13.47 -28.05 -2.69
C TYR A 200 14.67 -27.35 -2.03
N LEU A 201 15.60 -26.91 -2.88
CA LEU A 201 16.75 -26.09 -2.48
C LEU A 201 16.57 -24.66 -3.04
N ILE A 202 16.60 -23.70 -2.14
CA ILE A 202 16.61 -22.28 -2.51
C ILE A 202 17.98 -21.95 -3.09
N GLN A 203 18.03 -21.44 -4.30
CA GLN A 203 19.25 -21.15 -5.05
C GLN A 203 19.20 -19.73 -5.62
N THR A 204 20.30 -19.31 -6.25
CA THR A 204 20.40 -17.97 -6.89
C THR A 204 19.34 -17.73 -7.98
N LYS A 205 18.82 -18.78 -8.64
CA LYS A 205 17.71 -18.70 -9.60
C LYS A 205 16.39 -18.24 -8.99
N ASP A 206 16.24 -18.33 -7.66
CA ASP A 206 15.04 -17.94 -6.94
C ASP A 206 15.07 -16.48 -6.48
N LEU A 207 16.21 -15.80 -6.69
CA LEU A 207 16.35 -14.40 -6.35
C LEU A 207 15.48 -13.53 -7.27
N ILE A 208 14.73 -12.64 -6.67
CA ILE A 208 14.05 -11.51 -7.30
C ILE A 208 15.03 -10.34 -7.27
N ASN A 209 15.24 -9.68 -8.41
CA ASN A 209 16.17 -8.56 -8.56
C ASN A 209 17.57 -8.86 -7.99
N ASP A 210 18.02 -10.11 -8.13
CA ASP A 210 19.32 -10.60 -7.61
C ASP A 210 19.53 -10.44 -6.10
N LYS A 211 18.50 -10.15 -5.33
CA LYS A 211 18.57 -9.84 -3.89
C LYS A 211 17.58 -10.56 -3.01
N TYR A 212 16.32 -10.73 -3.42
CA TYR A 212 15.24 -11.08 -2.52
C TYR A 212 14.65 -12.45 -2.83
N VAL A 213 14.27 -13.19 -1.78
CA VAL A 213 13.44 -14.39 -1.87
C VAL A 213 12.25 -14.22 -0.93
N ILE A 214 11.05 -14.46 -1.42
CA ILE A 214 9.82 -14.35 -0.62
C ILE A 214 9.39 -15.75 -0.21
N ILE A 215 9.27 -15.96 1.11
CA ILE A 215 8.75 -17.18 1.71
C ILE A 215 7.35 -16.88 2.26
N ASN A 216 6.38 -17.68 1.88
CA ASN A 216 4.98 -17.57 2.32
C ASN A 216 4.54 -18.87 2.96
#